data_294118133107502cc21ddf6ab527d8ff
#
_entry.id   294118133107502cc21ddf6ab527d8ff
#
_cell.length_a   1.000
_cell.length_b   1.000
_cell.length_c   1.000
_cell.angle_alpha   90.00
_cell.angle_beta   90.00
_cell.angle_gamma   90.00
#
_symmetry.space_group_name_H-M   'P 1'
#
loop_
_entity.id
_entity.type
_entity.pdbx_description
1 polymer ?
#
loop_
_entity_poly.entity_id
_entity_poly.type
_entity_poly.pdbx_seq_one_letter_code
_entity_poly.pdbx_strand_id
1 'polypeptide(L)'
;MARDGFDRDARVLDLYSGRGGVGLALDALDGVEHVGVDIEDHGDTYPGEFVQGDASEFVGGGFDLVWASPPCTAYSTLSATAYGSAEAALDACPTIPELDVREIARRAGAEYVIENVPGATRAGHLDDPTRVNGLAFGEPYDLTRHFETSFTVPDALGTGEPAVTVSTREDDDQSVRALAEAKRVPSSWGKQGVRSAIPREFVYWVLSHCPRLDVEAPSRPQATLSEVTARVE
;
A
#
# COMPACT_ATOMS: atom_id res chain seq x y z
N MET A 1 -0.10 22.49 18.28
CA MET A 1 1.25 22.59 18.87
C MET A 1 2.23 22.22 17.79
N ALA A 2 3.02 23.16 17.29
CA ALA A 2 4.08 22.86 16.34
C ALA A 2 5.05 21.85 16.98
N ARG A 3 5.31 20.76 16.31
CA ARG A 3 6.35 19.80 16.74
C ARG A 3 7.69 20.44 16.41
N ASP A 4 8.38 20.97 17.42
CA ASP A 4 9.76 21.41 17.31
C ASP A 4 10.62 20.21 16.90
N GLY A 5 11.24 20.23 15.72
CA GLY A 5 12.31 19.31 15.47
C GLY A 5 12.70 18.90 14.04
N PHE A 6 11.98 19.30 12.99
CA PHE A 6 12.44 18.97 11.64
C PHE A 6 12.81 20.24 10.87
N ASP A 7 14.12 20.51 10.84
CA ASP A 7 14.72 21.62 10.05
C ASP A 7 15.04 21.16 8.60
N ARG A 8 14.49 20.02 8.16
CA ARG A 8 14.62 19.45 6.82
C ARG A 8 13.38 18.66 6.44
N ASP A 9 13.19 18.45 5.14
CA ASP A 9 12.16 17.59 4.60
C ASP A 9 12.34 16.14 5.08
N ALA A 10 11.24 15.45 5.33
CA ALA A 10 11.26 14.05 5.71
C ALA A 10 11.64 13.19 4.49
N ARG A 11 12.50 12.19 4.69
CA ARG A 11 12.96 11.29 3.63
C ARG A 11 12.29 9.93 3.71
N VAL A 12 11.61 9.54 2.66
CA VAL A 12 10.90 8.27 2.56
C VAL A 12 11.52 7.38 1.48
N LEU A 13 11.80 6.13 1.82
CA LEU A 13 12.21 5.10 0.88
C LEU A 13 11.01 4.22 0.55
N ASP A 14 10.70 4.07 -0.74
CA ASP A 14 9.61 3.23 -1.27
C ASP A 14 10.22 2.00 -1.96
N LEU A 15 10.32 0.89 -1.25
CA LEU A 15 10.85 -0.38 -1.73
C LEU A 15 9.78 -1.22 -2.41
N TYR A 16 10.14 -1.87 -3.51
CA TYR A 16 9.20 -2.56 -4.40
C TYR A 16 8.14 -1.58 -4.91
N SER A 17 8.59 -0.40 -5.32
CA SER A 17 7.75 0.77 -5.59
C SER A 17 6.83 0.61 -6.79
N GLY A 18 7.12 -0.33 -7.68
CA GLY A 18 6.38 -0.53 -8.92
C GLY A 18 6.26 0.78 -9.69
N ARG A 19 5.09 1.02 -10.27
CA ARG A 19 4.80 2.24 -11.04
C ARG A 19 4.57 3.49 -10.19
N GLY A 20 4.69 3.41 -8.86
CA GLY A 20 4.62 4.56 -7.97
C GLY A 20 3.25 4.84 -7.37
N GLY A 21 2.46 3.82 -7.02
CA GLY A 21 1.19 4.02 -6.33
C GLY A 21 1.35 4.74 -4.99
N VAL A 22 2.34 4.36 -4.21
CA VAL A 22 2.75 5.04 -2.97
C VAL A 22 3.42 6.37 -3.29
N GLY A 23 4.32 6.39 -4.28
CA GLY A 23 5.01 7.59 -4.72
C GLY A 23 4.07 8.75 -5.08
N LEU A 24 2.93 8.48 -5.78
CA LEU A 24 1.91 9.50 -6.07
C LEU A 24 1.28 10.12 -4.81
N ALA A 25 1.17 9.35 -3.74
CA ALA A 25 0.67 9.88 -2.48
C ALA A 25 1.75 10.71 -1.76
N LEU A 26 3.01 10.27 -1.81
CA LEU A 26 4.14 10.97 -1.20
C LEU A 26 4.46 12.29 -1.93
N ASP A 27 4.43 12.30 -3.26
CA ASP A 27 4.68 13.49 -4.10
C ASP A 27 3.67 14.62 -3.85
N ALA A 28 2.49 14.29 -3.35
CA ALA A 28 1.45 15.27 -3.00
C ALA A 28 1.60 15.85 -1.58
N LEU A 29 2.61 15.43 -0.81
CA LEU A 29 2.85 15.91 0.55
C LEU A 29 3.96 16.96 0.56
N ASP A 30 3.67 18.12 1.15
CA ASP A 30 4.69 19.15 1.37
C ASP A 30 5.75 18.66 2.38
N GLY A 31 7.02 18.96 2.12
CA GLY A 31 8.12 18.61 3.02
C GLY A 31 8.46 17.12 3.07
N VAL A 32 8.17 16.38 2.00
CA VAL A 32 8.52 14.96 1.87
C VAL A 32 9.36 14.75 0.59
N GLU A 33 10.59 14.28 0.78
CA GLU A 33 11.41 13.74 -0.31
C GLU A 33 11.26 12.22 -0.34
N HIS A 34 11.14 11.63 -1.53
CA HIS A 34 11.00 10.18 -1.63
C HIS A 34 11.78 9.58 -2.79
N VAL A 35 12.23 8.34 -2.58
CA VAL A 35 13.01 7.55 -3.54
C VAL A 35 12.32 6.21 -3.71
N GLY A 36 11.94 5.87 -4.94
CA GLY A 36 11.44 4.54 -5.31
C GLY A 36 12.56 3.60 -5.72
N VAL A 37 12.46 2.35 -5.30
CA VAL A 37 13.37 1.27 -5.72
C VAL A 37 12.54 0.10 -6.23
N ASP A 38 12.80 -0.33 -7.46
CA ASP A 38 12.19 -1.52 -8.05
C ASP A 38 13.14 -2.20 -9.04
N ILE A 39 12.99 -3.51 -9.21
CA ILE A 39 13.80 -4.29 -10.15
C ILE A 39 13.43 -3.98 -11.61
N GLU A 40 12.15 -3.66 -11.87
CA GLU A 40 11.70 -3.18 -13.17
C GLU A 40 11.98 -1.68 -13.30
N ASP A 41 12.32 -1.24 -14.52
CA ASP A 41 12.52 0.20 -14.77
C ASP A 41 11.17 0.93 -14.85
N HIS A 42 10.94 1.75 -13.86
CA HIS A 42 9.76 2.61 -13.75
C HIS A 42 10.12 4.11 -13.69
N GLY A 43 11.36 4.47 -14.03
CA GLY A 43 11.85 5.85 -13.96
C GLY A 43 10.98 6.86 -14.70
N ASP A 44 10.36 6.46 -15.82
CA ASP A 44 9.44 7.34 -16.59
C ASP A 44 8.05 7.51 -15.94
N THR A 45 7.70 6.70 -14.96
CA THR A 45 6.34 6.68 -14.35
C THR A 45 6.32 6.93 -12.86
N TYR A 46 7.43 6.69 -12.17
CA TYR A 46 7.54 6.98 -10.74
C TYR A 46 7.65 8.50 -10.51
N PRO A 47 6.85 9.08 -9.62
CA PRO A 47 6.73 10.54 -9.51
C PRO A 47 7.87 11.22 -8.73
N GLY A 48 8.80 10.49 -8.17
CA GLY A 48 9.94 11.01 -7.41
C GLY A 48 11.27 10.57 -7.98
N GLU A 49 12.30 10.59 -7.14
CA GLU A 49 13.58 9.96 -7.49
C GLU A 49 13.39 8.45 -7.61
N PHE A 50 13.98 7.83 -8.64
CA PHE A 50 13.84 6.40 -8.89
C PHE A 50 15.20 5.73 -9.10
N VAL A 51 15.38 4.58 -8.46
CA VAL A 51 16.56 3.73 -8.60
C VAL A 51 16.11 2.35 -9.07
N GLN A 52 16.53 1.97 -10.28
CA GLN A 52 16.33 0.59 -10.72
C GLN A 52 17.32 -0.33 -10.00
N GLY A 53 16.79 -1.30 -9.25
CA GLY A 53 17.60 -2.25 -8.50
C GLY A 53 16.75 -3.26 -7.73
N ASP A 54 17.38 -4.33 -7.27
CA ASP A 54 16.72 -5.30 -6.41
C ASP A 54 16.56 -4.72 -5.00
N ALA A 55 15.30 -4.48 -4.60
CA ALA A 55 14.96 -3.94 -3.29
C ALA A 55 15.40 -4.86 -2.13
N SER A 56 15.54 -6.18 -2.37
CA SER A 56 16.05 -7.14 -1.37
C SER A 56 17.54 -7.00 -1.12
N GLU A 57 18.28 -6.37 -2.04
CA GLU A 57 19.71 -6.09 -1.93
C GLU A 57 20.01 -4.66 -1.44
N PHE A 58 18.99 -3.87 -1.10
CA PHE A 58 19.19 -2.48 -0.69
C PHE A 58 20.05 -2.36 0.58
N VAL A 59 21.10 -1.56 0.51
CA VAL A 59 22.07 -1.37 1.61
C VAL A 59 22.15 0.07 2.14
N GLY A 60 21.34 0.98 1.64
CA GLY A 60 21.28 2.38 2.07
C GLY A 60 20.63 2.58 3.45
N GLY A 61 20.61 3.82 3.91
CA GLY A 61 20.00 4.20 5.18
C GLY A 61 19.83 5.70 5.34
N GLY A 62 19.35 6.12 6.50
CA GLY A 62 19.13 7.53 6.85
C GLY A 62 17.78 8.08 6.38
N PHE A 63 16.81 7.20 6.16
CA PHE A 63 15.42 7.57 5.89
C PHE A 63 14.64 7.74 7.19
N ASP A 64 13.66 8.62 7.19
CA ASP A 64 12.72 8.79 8.31
C ASP A 64 11.67 7.69 8.31
N LEU A 65 11.28 7.20 7.12
CA LEU A 65 10.36 6.09 6.92
C LEU A 65 10.83 5.21 5.75
N VAL A 66 10.65 3.91 5.89
CA VAL A 66 10.70 2.94 4.79
C VAL A 66 9.31 2.38 4.56
N TRP A 67 8.80 2.56 3.37
CA TRP A 67 7.62 1.85 2.90
C TRP A 67 8.07 0.69 2.02
N ALA A 68 7.55 -0.51 2.25
CA ALA A 68 7.84 -1.68 1.44
C ALA A 68 6.55 -2.40 1.04
N SER A 69 6.35 -2.58 -0.27
CA SER A 69 5.22 -3.33 -0.83
C SER A 69 5.74 -4.55 -1.62
N PRO A 70 6.31 -5.56 -0.94
CA PRO A 70 6.93 -6.71 -1.59
C PRO A 70 5.92 -7.51 -2.42
N PRO A 71 6.37 -8.31 -3.40
CA PRO A 71 5.49 -9.06 -4.29
C PRO A 71 4.43 -9.86 -3.56
N CYS A 72 3.17 -9.68 -3.95
CA CYS A 72 2.03 -10.39 -3.36
C CYS A 72 1.74 -11.73 -4.05
N THR A 73 2.56 -12.17 -5.00
CA THR A 73 2.36 -13.40 -5.78
C THR A 73 2.31 -14.64 -4.91
N ALA A 74 3.10 -14.74 -3.86
CA ALA A 74 3.05 -15.84 -2.91
C ALA A 74 1.71 -15.94 -2.15
N TYR A 75 0.93 -14.84 -2.05
CA TYR A 75 -0.19 -14.71 -1.12
C TYR A 75 -1.55 -14.49 -1.78
N SER A 76 -1.57 -14.17 -3.08
CA SER A 76 -2.80 -13.77 -3.76
C SER A 76 -3.70 -14.97 -4.08
N THR A 77 -5.01 -14.74 -4.09
CA THR A 77 -5.98 -15.77 -4.51
C THR A 77 -5.79 -16.18 -5.97
N LEU A 78 -5.34 -15.26 -6.83
CA LEU A 78 -5.05 -15.55 -8.24
C LEU A 78 -3.88 -16.51 -8.36
N SER A 79 -2.82 -16.30 -7.58
CA SER A 79 -1.66 -17.21 -7.57
C SER A 79 -2.02 -18.57 -7.01
N ALA A 80 -2.78 -18.63 -5.91
CA ALA A 80 -3.28 -19.91 -5.40
C ALA A 80 -4.06 -20.70 -6.47
N THR A 81 -4.83 -20.01 -7.31
CA THR A 81 -5.53 -20.65 -8.43
C THR A 81 -4.54 -21.10 -9.53
N ALA A 82 -3.55 -20.29 -9.87
CA ALA A 82 -2.57 -20.58 -10.92
C ALA A 82 -1.62 -21.74 -10.54
N TYR A 83 -1.20 -21.80 -9.29
CA TYR A 83 -0.31 -22.85 -8.76
C TYR A 83 -1.06 -24.07 -8.19
N GLY A 84 -2.40 -24.02 -8.14
CA GLY A 84 -3.25 -25.11 -7.67
C GLY A 84 -3.55 -25.08 -6.16
N SER A 85 -2.75 -24.40 -5.36
CA SER A 85 -3.02 -24.16 -3.94
C SER A 85 -2.25 -22.94 -3.41
N ALA A 86 -2.62 -22.44 -2.23
CA ALA A 86 -1.88 -21.39 -1.56
C ALA A 86 -0.49 -21.85 -1.11
N GLU A 87 -0.35 -23.11 -0.68
CA GLU A 87 0.94 -23.70 -0.29
C GLU A 87 1.89 -23.78 -1.49
N ALA A 88 1.40 -24.25 -2.65
CA ALA A 88 2.20 -24.30 -3.86
C ALA A 88 2.62 -22.91 -4.36
N ALA A 89 1.81 -21.88 -4.15
CA ALA A 89 2.18 -20.50 -4.45
C ALA A 89 3.27 -19.97 -3.48
N LEU A 90 3.19 -20.30 -2.19
CA LEU A 90 4.22 -19.97 -1.21
C LEU A 90 5.56 -20.64 -1.50
N ASP A 91 5.53 -21.90 -1.97
CA ASP A 91 6.75 -22.65 -2.32
C ASP A 91 7.40 -22.14 -3.63
N ALA A 92 6.61 -21.55 -4.53
CA ALA A 92 7.05 -21.17 -5.87
C ALA A 92 7.42 -19.69 -6.02
N CYS A 93 6.98 -18.82 -5.10
CA CYS A 93 7.14 -17.38 -5.21
C CYS A 93 7.88 -16.79 -4.00
N PRO A 94 8.68 -15.74 -4.18
CA PRO A 94 9.38 -15.08 -3.07
C PRO A 94 8.40 -14.61 -1.98
N THR A 95 8.74 -14.87 -0.73
CA THR A 95 7.95 -14.50 0.44
C THR A 95 8.59 -13.35 1.21
N ILE A 96 7.81 -12.64 2.03
CA ILE A 96 8.31 -11.53 2.87
C ILE A 96 9.50 -11.96 3.74
N PRO A 97 9.49 -13.12 4.41
CA PRO A 97 10.67 -13.60 5.14
C PRO A 97 11.89 -13.88 4.27
N GLU A 98 11.71 -14.48 3.08
CA GLU A 98 12.84 -14.79 2.17
C GLU A 98 13.47 -13.55 1.56
N LEU A 99 12.71 -12.46 1.39
CA LEU A 99 13.18 -11.18 0.90
C LEU A 99 13.80 -10.30 2.01
N ASP A 100 13.84 -10.78 3.24
CA ASP A 100 14.43 -10.11 4.41
C ASP A 100 13.92 -8.67 4.65
N VAL A 101 12.66 -8.39 4.24
CA VAL A 101 12.08 -7.06 4.14
C VAL A 101 12.16 -6.28 5.46
N ARG A 102 11.86 -6.95 6.60
CA ARG A 102 11.90 -6.29 7.92
C ARG A 102 13.29 -5.82 8.31
N GLU A 103 14.30 -6.64 8.05
CA GLU A 103 15.68 -6.30 8.40
C GLU A 103 16.18 -5.15 7.54
N ILE A 104 15.87 -5.17 6.23
CA ILE A 104 16.20 -4.08 5.32
C ILE A 104 15.52 -2.79 5.79
N ALA A 105 14.22 -2.84 6.09
CA ALA A 105 13.45 -1.68 6.52
C ALA A 105 14.00 -1.08 7.83
N ARG A 106 14.28 -1.92 8.83
CA ARG A 106 14.85 -1.48 10.12
C ARG A 106 16.25 -0.88 9.98
N ARG A 107 17.06 -1.40 9.06
CA ARG A 107 18.41 -0.87 8.80
C ARG A 107 18.35 0.44 8.04
N ALA A 108 17.45 0.58 7.09
CA ALA A 108 17.37 1.71 6.18
C ALA A 108 16.69 2.93 6.79
N GLY A 109 15.69 2.76 7.65
CA GLY A 109 14.88 3.84 8.20
C GLY A 109 14.66 3.82 9.70
N ALA A 110 14.15 4.93 10.23
CA ALA A 110 13.76 5.06 11.63
C ALA A 110 12.42 4.38 11.92
N GLU A 111 11.48 4.49 10.97
CA GLU A 111 10.18 3.84 11.01
C GLU A 111 9.98 2.99 9.74
N TYR A 112 9.07 2.01 9.79
CA TYR A 112 8.74 1.24 8.60
C TYR A 112 7.26 0.88 8.49
N VAL A 113 6.87 0.60 7.25
CA VAL A 113 5.58 0.05 6.83
C VAL A 113 5.86 -1.10 5.87
N ILE A 114 5.28 -2.28 6.12
CA ILE A 114 5.28 -3.41 5.17
C ILE A 114 3.84 -3.68 4.78
N GLU A 115 3.52 -3.47 3.52
CA GLU A 115 2.18 -3.65 2.97
C GLU A 115 2.07 -4.98 2.21
N ASN A 116 0.94 -5.67 2.37
CA ASN A 116 0.60 -6.77 1.48
C ASN A 116 -0.91 -7.09 1.50
N VAL A 117 -1.29 -8.08 0.68
CA VAL A 117 -2.66 -8.62 0.67
C VAL A 117 -2.95 -9.44 1.93
N PRO A 118 -4.24 -9.65 2.30
CA PRO A 118 -4.64 -10.42 3.50
C PRO A 118 -4.06 -11.85 3.55
N GLY A 119 -3.65 -12.39 2.40
CA GLY A 119 -3.00 -13.69 2.30
C GLY A 119 -1.68 -13.77 3.05
N ALA A 120 -0.91 -12.70 3.09
CA ALA A 120 0.36 -12.64 3.81
C ALA A 120 0.17 -12.80 5.33
N THR A 121 -0.87 -12.19 5.90
CA THR A 121 -1.24 -12.41 7.31
C THR A 121 -1.70 -13.85 7.57
N ARG A 122 -2.50 -14.43 6.67
CA ARG A 122 -2.91 -15.84 6.82
C ARG A 122 -1.74 -16.82 6.76
N ALA A 123 -0.69 -16.48 6.02
CA ALA A 123 0.56 -17.23 5.97
C ALA A 123 1.45 -17.00 7.21
N GLY A 124 1.12 -16.05 8.07
CA GLY A 124 1.96 -15.69 9.24
C GLY A 124 3.19 -14.86 8.87
N HIS A 125 3.18 -14.18 7.72
CA HIS A 125 4.31 -13.41 7.20
C HIS A 125 4.21 -11.90 7.43
N LEU A 126 3.10 -11.42 8.03
CA LEU A 126 2.95 -10.08 8.61
C LEU A 126 2.66 -10.21 10.10
N ASP A 127 3.36 -9.43 10.92
CA ASP A 127 3.24 -9.42 12.37
C ASP A 127 2.24 -8.34 12.82
N ASP A 128 1.18 -8.71 13.51
CA ASP A 128 0.12 -7.83 14.07
C ASP A 128 -0.33 -6.70 13.12
N PRO A 129 -0.69 -7.00 11.87
CA PRO A 129 -0.94 -5.97 10.89
C PRO A 129 -2.26 -5.25 11.09
N THR A 130 -2.24 -3.94 10.89
CA THR A 130 -3.43 -3.10 10.70
C THR A 130 -4.14 -3.44 9.40
N ARG A 131 -5.46 -3.46 9.41
CA ARG A 131 -6.31 -3.74 8.26
C ARG A 131 -6.95 -2.45 7.76
N VAL A 132 -6.79 -2.16 6.48
CA VAL A 132 -7.36 -0.98 5.84
C VAL A 132 -8.18 -1.39 4.63
N ASN A 133 -9.39 -0.83 4.53
CA ASN A 133 -10.34 -1.13 3.46
C ASN A 133 -10.86 0.16 2.82
N GLY A 134 -11.03 0.17 1.49
CA GLY A 134 -11.46 1.35 0.74
C GLY A 134 -12.80 1.92 1.17
N LEU A 135 -13.76 1.05 1.51
CA LEU A 135 -15.09 1.47 1.98
C LEU A 135 -15.04 2.31 3.27
N ALA A 136 -13.98 2.18 4.08
CA ALA A 136 -13.79 3.00 5.28
C ALA A 136 -13.62 4.49 4.97
N PHE A 137 -13.21 4.84 3.75
CA PHE A 137 -12.99 6.20 3.29
C PHE A 137 -14.07 6.66 2.29
N GLY A 138 -15.13 5.86 2.09
CA GLY A 138 -16.16 6.14 1.10
C GLY A 138 -15.74 5.86 -0.33
N GLU A 139 -14.66 5.13 -0.52
CA GLU A 139 -14.21 4.73 -1.84
C GLU A 139 -15.15 3.67 -2.44
N PRO A 140 -15.35 3.68 -3.78
CA PRO A 140 -16.36 2.83 -4.42
C PRO A 140 -15.93 1.37 -4.58
N TYR A 141 -14.85 0.95 -3.94
CA TYR A 141 -14.29 -0.40 -4.07
C TYR A 141 -14.06 -1.06 -2.71
N ASP A 142 -14.29 -2.37 -2.66
CA ASP A 142 -13.91 -3.24 -1.55
C ASP A 142 -12.52 -3.82 -1.80
N LEU A 143 -11.50 -3.07 -1.42
CA LEU A 143 -10.12 -3.47 -1.46
C LEU A 143 -9.57 -3.45 -0.05
N THR A 144 -9.08 -4.58 0.45
CA THR A 144 -8.43 -4.66 1.76
C THR A 144 -6.92 -4.87 1.58
N ARG A 145 -6.15 -4.11 2.35
CA ARG A 145 -4.70 -4.27 2.51
C ARG A 145 -4.33 -4.35 3.97
N HIS A 146 -3.28 -5.08 4.26
CA HIS A 146 -2.72 -5.26 5.58
C HIS A 146 -1.36 -4.58 5.67
N PHE A 147 -1.13 -3.91 6.80
CA PHE A 147 0.05 -3.09 7.02
C PHE A 147 0.69 -3.48 8.35
N GLU A 148 1.86 -4.09 8.30
CA GLU A 148 2.74 -4.20 9.46
C GLU A 148 3.52 -2.91 9.59
N THR A 149 3.55 -2.31 10.78
CA THR A 149 4.18 -1.02 11.03
C THR A 149 5.01 -1.04 12.30
N SER A 150 6.09 -0.25 12.35
CA SER A 150 6.88 -0.04 13.57
C SER A 150 6.19 0.89 14.58
N PHE A 151 5.07 1.50 14.22
CA PHE A 151 4.26 2.39 15.03
C PHE A 151 2.79 1.94 15.05
N THR A 152 2.00 2.43 15.99
CA THR A 152 0.59 2.01 16.11
C THR A 152 -0.30 2.69 15.09
N VAL A 153 -1.00 1.92 14.29
CA VAL A 153 -2.02 2.36 13.34
C VAL A 153 -3.31 1.60 13.62
N PRO A 154 -4.45 2.25 13.87
CA PRO A 154 -5.71 1.54 14.08
C PRO A 154 -6.29 1.01 12.77
N ASP A 155 -7.10 -0.06 12.85
CA ASP A 155 -7.86 -0.57 11.72
C ASP A 155 -8.79 0.50 11.13
N ALA A 156 -8.90 0.53 9.81
CA ALA A 156 -9.85 1.34 9.06
C ALA A 156 -10.70 0.44 8.16
N LEU A 157 -11.77 -0.09 8.71
CA LEU A 157 -12.68 -0.99 8.03
C LEU A 157 -14.02 -0.31 7.79
N GLY A 158 -14.49 -0.37 6.56
CA GLY A 158 -15.82 0.09 6.13
C GLY A 158 -16.70 -1.08 5.71
N THR A 159 -17.99 -0.80 5.60
CA THR A 159 -19.01 -1.75 5.13
C THR A 159 -19.85 -1.09 4.05
N GLY A 160 -20.34 -1.86 3.10
CA GLY A 160 -21.18 -1.37 2.00
C GLY A 160 -21.03 -2.28 0.79
N GLU A 161 -21.79 -1.97 -0.26
CA GLU A 161 -21.64 -2.64 -1.54
C GLU A 161 -20.71 -1.83 -2.44
N PRO A 162 -19.62 -2.43 -2.98
CA PRO A 162 -18.72 -1.72 -3.87
C PRO A 162 -19.39 -1.45 -5.22
N ALA A 163 -19.22 -0.26 -5.74
CA ALA A 163 -19.65 0.12 -7.09
C ALA A 163 -18.62 -0.22 -8.16
N VAL A 164 -17.35 -0.43 -7.78
CA VAL A 164 -16.24 -0.75 -8.66
C VAL A 164 -15.60 -2.06 -8.23
N THR A 165 -15.43 -2.98 -9.17
CA THR A 165 -14.79 -4.27 -8.92
C THR A 165 -13.27 -4.15 -9.03
N VAL A 166 -12.55 -4.58 -7.98
CA VAL A 166 -11.07 -4.59 -7.96
C VAL A 166 -10.47 -5.87 -8.54
N SER A 167 -11.27 -6.93 -8.65
CA SER A 167 -10.87 -8.24 -9.14
C SER A 167 -11.65 -8.61 -10.38
N THR A 168 -11.34 -8.04 -11.53
CA THR A 168 -11.91 -8.48 -12.80
C THR A 168 -11.07 -9.63 -13.37
N ARG A 169 -11.70 -10.78 -13.60
CA ARG A 169 -11.11 -11.89 -14.37
C ARG A 169 -11.13 -11.58 -15.87
N GLU A 170 -11.99 -10.67 -16.29
CA GLU A 170 -12.16 -10.26 -17.67
C GLU A 170 -11.20 -9.12 -18.03
N ASP A 171 -10.66 -9.19 -19.24
CA ASP A 171 -9.81 -8.15 -19.82
C ASP A 171 -10.71 -7.03 -20.38
N ASP A 172 -11.52 -6.44 -19.51
CA ASP A 172 -12.38 -5.32 -19.85
C ASP A 172 -11.68 -4.00 -19.54
N ASP A 173 -11.28 -3.29 -20.58
CA ASP A 173 -10.66 -1.98 -20.50
C ASP A 173 -11.52 -0.95 -19.72
N GLN A 174 -12.84 -1.10 -19.75
CA GLN A 174 -13.75 -0.21 -19.04
C GLN A 174 -13.63 -0.39 -17.53
N SER A 175 -13.53 -1.64 -17.04
CA SER A 175 -13.31 -1.95 -15.63
C SER A 175 -11.96 -1.46 -15.13
N VAL A 176 -10.91 -1.57 -15.95
CA VAL A 176 -9.57 -1.06 -15.62
C VAL A 176 -9.58 0.45 -15.51
N ARG A 177 -10.24 1.15 -16.42
CA ARG A 177 -10.38 2.62 -16.37
C ARG A 177 -11.18 3.09 -15.16
N ALA A 178 -12.31 2.45 -14.87
CA ALA A 178 -13.12 2.77 -13.69
C ALA A 178 -12.35 2.58 -12.39
N LEU A 179 -11.54 1.50 -12.29
CA LEU A 179 -10.69 1.27 -11.15
C LEU A 179 -9.53 2.28 -11.06
N ALA A 180 -8.93 2.64 -12.20
CA ALA A 180 -7.87 3.65 -12.26
C ALA A 180 -8.39 5.02 -11.80
N GLU A 181 -9.57 5.41 -12.27
CA GLU A 181 -10.25 6.64 -11.85
C GLU A 181 -10.55 6.62 -10.35
N ALA A 182 -11.13 5.53 -9.85
CA ALA A 182 -11.45 5.37 -8.43
C ALA A 182 -10.21 5.43 -7.53
N LYS A 183 -9.10 4.82 -7.95
CA LYS A 183 -7.82 4.87 -7.23
C LYS A 183 -7.00 6.13 -7.50
N ARG A 184 -7.42 6.97 -8.45
CA ARG A 184 -6.73 8.19 -8.89
C ARG A 184 -5.30 7.92 -9.38
N VAL A 185 -5.15 6.85 -10.16
CA VAL A 185 -3.88 6.46 -10.80
C VAL A 185 -4.01 6.50 -12.33
N PRO A 186 -2.90 6.66 -13.08
CA PRO A 186 -2.95 6.66 -14.52
C PRO A 186 -3.47 5.32 -15.11
N SER A 187 -4.49 5.38 -15.97
CA SER A 187 -4.99 4.19 -16.67
C SER A 187 -3.96 3.59 -17.64
N SER A 188 -2.98 4.40 -18.07
CA SER A 188 -1.84 3.97 -18.89
C SER A 188 -0.92 2.97 -18.20
N TRP A 189 -1.02 2.81 -16.87
CA TRP A 189 -0.31 1.76 -16.14
C TRP A 189 -0.77 0.35 -16.47
N GLY A 190 -1.89 0.23 -17.21
CA GLY A 190 -2.48 -1.04 -17.60
C GLY A 190 -3.07 -1.79 -16.41
N LYS A 191 -3.67 -2.94 -16.70
CA LYS A 191 -4.42 -3.75 -15.74
C LYS A 191 -3.64 -4.11 -14.47
N GLN A 192 -2.40 -4.56 -14.63
CA GLN A 192 -1.58 -4.99 -13.49
C GLN A 192 -1.17 -3.79 -12.64
N GLY A 193 -0.67 -2.71 -13.23
CA GLY A 193 -0.25 -1.51 -12.51
C GLY A 193 -1.41 -0.87 -11.75
N VAL A 194 -2.60 -0.76 -12.36
CA VAL A 194 -3.79 -0.22 -11.69
C VAL A 194 -4.24 -1.09 -10.52
N ARG A 195 -4.19 -2.42 -10.67
CA ARG A 195 -4.61 -3.34 -9.61
C ARG A 195 -3.64 -3.36 -8.44
N SER A 196 -2.34 -3.38 -8.71
CA SER A 196 -1.30 -3.42 -7.68
C SER A 196 -1.13 -2.07 -6.95
N ALA A 197 -1.48 -0.96 -7.59
CA ALA A 197 -1.35 0.36 -6.98
C ALA A 197 -2.08 0.44 -5.63
N ILE A 198 -1.37 0.92 -4.61
CA ILE A 198 -1.93 1.20 -3.30
C ILE A 198 -2.71 2.51 -3.38
N PRO A 199 -3.98 2.54 -2.93
CA PRO A 199 -4.76 3.77 -2.92
C PRO A 199 -4.15 4.82 -1.98
N ARG A 200 -4.16 6.08 -2.40
CA ARG A 200 -3.56 7.17 -1.63
C ARG A 200 -4.19 7.36 -0.24
N GLU A 201 -5.48 7.07 -0.08
CA GLU A 201 -6.19 7.14 1.19
C GLU A 201 -5.63 6.15 2.22
N PHE A 202 -5.15 4.97 1.74
CA PHE A 202 -4.48 4.00 2.60
C PHE A 202 -3.12 4.51 3.04
N VAL A 203 -2.37 5.09 2.10
CA VAL A 203 -1.07 5.69 2.38
C VAL A 203 -1.23 6.81 3.42
N TYR A 204 -2.14 7.75 3.20
CA TYR A 204 -2.39 8.86 4.12
C TYR A 204 -2.89 8.39 5.50
N TRP A 205 -3.77 7.37 5.54
CA TRP A 205 -4.20 6.79 6.81
C TRP A 205 -3.03 6.25 7.60
N VAL A 206 -2.17 5.46 7.00
CA VAL A 206 -1.00 4.89 7.67
C VAL A 206 -0.02 5.99 8.06
N LEU A 207 0.31 6.91 7.15
CA LEU A 207 1.29 7.98 7.39
C LEU A 207 0.83 9.00 8.43
N SER A 208 -0.48 9.25 8.57
CA SER A 208 -1.01 10.16 9.60
C SER A 208 -0.76 9.67 11.03
N HIS A 209 -0.38 8.41 11.21
CA HIS A 209 0.01 7.84 12.49
C HIS A 209 1.53 7.73 12.66
N CYS A 210 2.31 8.03 11.61
CA CYS A 210 3.76 7.97 11.66
C CYS A 210 4.33 9.11 12.52
N PRO A 211 5.15 8.84 13.54
CA PRO A 211 5.68 9.88 14.42
C PRO A 211 6.71 10.79 13.72
N ARG A 212 7.15 10.43 12.53
CA ARG A 212 8.16 11.16 11.73
C ARG A 212 7.57 12.04 10.64
N LEU A 213 6.28 11.97 10.39
CA LEU A 213 5.61 12.68 9.32
C LEU A 213 4.44 13.51 9.88
N ASP A 214 4.18 14.67 9.29
CA ASP A 214 3.01 15.49 9.61
C ASP A 214 2.02 15.38 8.44
N VAL A 215 1.18 14.34 8.49
CA VAL A 215 0.21 14.01 7.45
C VAL A 215 -1.19 14.06 8.03
N GLU A 216 -2.08 14.78 7.37
CA GLU A 216 -3.49 14.81 7.76
C GLU A 216 -4.17 13.48 7.39
N ALA A 217 -4.89 12.88 8.35
CA ALA A 217 -5.66 11.68 8.10
C ALA A 217 -6.80 11.93 7.10
N PRO A 218 -7.05 11.02 6.15
CA PRO A 218 -8.16 11.15 5.21
C PRO A 218 -9.50 11.17 5.94
N SER A 219 -10.44 11.97 5.41
CA SER A 219 -11.81 12.03 5.94
C SER A 219 -12.48 10.66 5.86
N ARG A 220 -13.05 10.21 6.97
CA ARG A 220 -13.90 9.01 7.00
C ARG A 220 -15.36 9.45 6.96
N PRO A 221 -16.20 8.89 6.05
CA PRO A 221 -17.62 9.16 6.06
C PRO A 221 -18.20 8.81 7.43
N GLN A 222 -18.84 9.77 8.06
CA GLN A 222 -19.64 9.48 9.27
C GLN A 222 -20.92 8.80 8.83
N ALA A 223 -21.25 7.65 9.42
CA ALA A 223 -22.55 7.04 9.24
C ALA A 223 -23.65 8.04 9.68
N THR A 224 -24.56 8.36 8.79
CA THR A 224 -25.69 9.23 9.15
C THR A 224 -26.64 8.50 10.10
N LEU A 225 -27.32 9.24 10.97
CA LEU A 225 -28.31 8.67 11.90
C LEU A 225 -29.35 7.81 11.17
N SER A 226 -29.72 8.16 9.93
CA SER A 226 -30.65 7.40 9.08
C SER A 226 -30.09 6.03 8.67
N GLU A 227 -28.78 5.91 8.40
CA GLU A 227 -28.13 4.64 8.06
C GLU A 227 -27.99 3.72 9.28
N VAL A 228 -27.81 4.31 10.47
CA VAL A 228 -27.77 3.56 11.73
C VAL A 228 -29.16 3.02 12.07
N THR A 229 -30.23 3.81 11.85
CA THR A 229 -31.61 3.41 12.16
C THR A 229 -32.11 2.32 11.22
N ALA A 230 -31.76 2.38 9.92
CA ALA A 230 -32.13 1.36 8.94
C ALA A 230 -31.50 -0.04 9.18
N ARG A 231 -30.52 -0.14 10.08
CA ARG A 231 -29.87 -1.42 10.45
C ARG A 231 -30.48 -2.08 11.70
N VAL A 232 -31.42 -1.42 12.37
CA VAL A 232 -32.04 -1.89 13.61
C VAL A 232 -33.52 -2.35 13.36
N GLU A 233 -34.06 -2.13 12.18
CA GLU A 233 -35.36 -2.66 11.69
C GLU A 233 -35.14 -3.90 10.80
#